data_16c631708e72f2edbccf883d45f8005c
#
_entry.id   16c631708e72f2edbccf883d45f8005c
#
_cell.length_a   1.000
_cell.length_b   1.000
_cell.length_c   1.000
_cell.angle_alpha   90.00
_cell.angle_beta   90.00
_cell.angle_gamma   90.00
#
_symmetry.space_group_name_H-M   'P 1'
#
loop_
_entity.id
_entity.type
_entity.pdbx_description
1 polymer ?
#
loop_
_entity_poly.entity_id
_entity_poly.type
_entity_poly.pdbx_seq_one_letter_code
_entity_poly.pdbx_strand_id
1 'polypeptide(L)'
;LFKGIGKKKAQTIVDYLQEDALNKIIEDKDSLLVVPGITEKQRDLIYETLYKYQASYQTILYLTKLGFSMKDAMAIYYQYKSETEKIIEYNPYLLAEEIKDITFTKIDRLRSNLHIKDDDLNRIKAAILYVMNGLCNSSGNTYLLKEEILTYLNRVLFFYDEELFLKALDQLLEEEKIKQEEDKYFISKMYDDEEFIARRLFKLNNLTVKNINITDNDIEELENFFAITFNKEQQEAIKTSMQNNFLIITGGPGTGKTTIIKAICNLYQKKLGIASYNLKSHLALLAPTGRASK
;
A
#
# COMPACT_ATOMS: atom_id res chain seq x y z
N LEU A 1 1.68 18.90 -20.14
CA LEU A 1 3.09 19.19 -20.38
C LEU A 1 3.27 20.57 -21.06
N PHE A 2 2.54 20.91 -22.09
CA PHE A 2 2.70 22.15 -22.86
C PHE A 2 1.64 23.18 -22.46
N LYS A 3 2.00 24.16 -21.65
CA LYS A 3 1.08 25.28 -21.31
C LYS A 3 0.70 26.04 -22.59
N GLY A 4 -0.62 26.12 -22.88
CA GLY A 4 -1.14 26.85 -24.05
C GLY A 4 -1.22 26.04 -25.35
N ILE A 5 -0.91 24.73 -25.34
CA ILE A 5 -1.12 23.81 -26.45
C ILE A 5 -2.24 22.85 -26.09
N GLY A 6 -3.44 23.10 -26.64
CA GLY A 6 -4.59 22.21 -26.44
C GLY A 6 -4.55 20.96 -27.31
N LYS A 7 -5.41 19.98 -26.98
CA LYS A 7 -5.50 18.69 -27.70
C LYS A 7 -5.61 18.82 -29.23
N LYS A 8 -6.38 19.79 -29.73
CA LYS A 8 -6.53 20.04 -31.17
C LYS A 8 -5.21 20.45 -31.84
N LYS A 9 -4.46 21.38 -31.23
CA LYS A 9 -3.14 21.79 -31.76
C LYS A 9 -2.11 20.67 -31.71
N ALA A 10 -2.10 19.89 -30.62
CA ALA A 10 -1.23 18.72 -30.51
C ALA A 10 -1.53 17.70 -31.62
N GLN A 11 -2.81 17.45 -31.92
CA GLN A 11 -3.22 16.57 -33.01
C GLN A 11 -2.75 17.12 -34.35
N THR A 12 -2.95 18.43 -34.62
CA THR A 12 -2.49 19.05 -35.86
C THR A 12 -1.00 18.92 -36.05
N ILE A 13 -0.17 19.04 -34.99
CA ILE A 13 1.28 18.84 -35.07
C ILE A 13 1.60 17.42 -35.47
N VAL A 14 0.97 16.44 -34.84
CA VAL A 14 1.17 15.00 -35.15
C VAL A 14 0.72 14.68 -36.57
N ASP A 15 -0.43 15.19 -37.02
CA ASP A 15 -0.94 14.94 -38.39
C ASP A 15 -0.02 15.52 -39.47
N TYR A 16 0.62 16.67 -39.18
CA TYR A 16 1.53 17.31 -40.14
C TYR A 16 2.93 16.71 -40.15
N LEU A 17 3.51 16.38 -38.97
CA LEU A 17 4.86 15.88 -38.84
C LEU A 17 4.96 14.36 -38.85
N GLN A 18 3.80 13.66 -38.75
CA GLN A 18 3.68 12.20 -38.81
C GLN A 18 4.36 11.46 -37.66
N GLU A 19 4.65 10.15 -37.83
CA GLU A 19 5.13 9.26 -36.77
C GLU A 19 6.41 9.72 -36.04
N ASP A 20 7.23 10.55 -36.67
CA ASP A 20 8.50 11.01 -36.12
C ASP A 20 8.49 12.49 -35.68
N ALA A 21 7.30 13.03 -35.43
CA ALA A 21 7.09 14.44 -35.13
C ALA A 21 8.02 14.99 -34.04
N LEU A 22 8.23 14.23 -32.96
CA LEU A 22 9.03 14.70 -31.83
C LEU A 22 10.53 14.74 -32.15
N ASN A 23 11.07 13.76 -32.87
CA ASN A 23 12.46 13.78 -33.31
C ASN A 23 12.72 14.92 -34.31
N LYS A 24 11.82 15.11 -35.27
CA LYS A 24 11.91 16.24 -36.22
C LYS A 24 11.94 17.60 -35.54
N ILE A 25 11.13 17.79 -34.49
CA ILE A 25 11.12 19.04 -33.70
C ILE A 25 12.40 19.20 -32.90
N ILE A 26 12.98 18.12 -32.38
CA ILE A 26 14.23 18.16 -31.61
C ILE A 26 15.42 18.46 -32.52
N GLU A 27 15.47 17.87 -33.70
CA GLU A 27 16.51 18.07 -34.68
C GLU A 27 16.43 19.48 -35.31
N ASP A 28 15.21 19.91 -35.65
CA ASP A 28 14.98 21.27 -36.21
C ASP A 28 13.67 21.85 -35.62
N LYS A 29 13.84 22.85 -34.74
CA LYS A 29 12.69 23.55 -34.12
C LYS A 29 11.79 24.23 -35.16
N ASP A 30 12.36 24.69 -36.29
CA ASP A 30 11.59 25.39 -37.30
C ASP A 30 10.67 24.48 -38.12
N SER A 31 10.85 23.17 -38.00
CA SER A 31 9.88 22.18 -38.48
C SER A 31 8.45 22.42 -37.94
N LEU A 32 8.29 23.08 -36.81
CA LEU A 32 6.98 23.46 -36.25
C LEU A 32 6.33 24.63 -36.97
N LEU A 33 7.08 25.46 -37.68
CA LEU A 33 6.53 26.63 -38.39
C LEU A 33 5.76 26.26 -39.66
N VAL A 34 5.95 25.05 -40.19
CA VAL A 34 5.15 24.54 -41.31
C VAL A 34 3.77 24.08 -40.86
N VAL A 35 3.55 23.92 -39.54
CA VAL A 35 2.25 23.47 -38.97
C VAL A 35 1.29 24.65 -38.86
N PRO A 36 0.11 24.60 -39.48
CA PRO A 36 -0.86 25.70 -39.42
C PRO A 36 -1.28 26.05 -37.98
N GLY A 37 -1.22 27.36 -37.67
CA GLY A 37 -1.67 27.88 -36.38
C GLY A 37 -0.66 27.75 -35.24
N ILE A 38 0.60 27.41 -35.54
CA ILE A 38 1.73 27.51 -34.59
C ILE A 38 2.42 28.87 -34.78
N THR A 39 2.57 29.61 -33.69
CA THR A 39 3.31 30.87 -33.65
C THR A 39 4.75 30.61 -33.21
N GLU A 40 5.66 31.59 -33.52
CA GLU A 40 7.05 31.48 -33.06
C GLU A 40 7.19 31.29 -31.55
N LYS A 41 6.39 32.00 -30.76
CA LYS A 41 6.33 31.80 -29.29
C LYS A 41 5.94 30.41 -28.89
N GLN A 42 5.01 29.77 -29.62
CA GLN A 42 4.60 28.41 -29.36
C GLN A 42 5.64 27.40 -29.82
N ARG A 43 6.30 27.66 -30.97
CA ARG A 43 7.45 26.88 -31.43
C ARG A 43 8.55 26.83 -30.35
N ASP A 44 8.99 27.99 -29.86
CA ASP A 44 10.07 28.09 -28.89
C ASP A 44 9.65 27.40 -27.56
N LEU A 45 8.44 27.63 -27.09
CA LEU A 45 7.91 26.94 -25.89
C LEU A 45 7.89 25.41 -26.06
N ILE A 46 7.43 24.90 -27.21
CA ILE A 46 7.38 23.46 -27.50
C ILE A 46 8.79 22.91 -27.54
N TYR A 47 9.71 23.57 -28.29
CA TYR A 47 11.07 23.13 -28.42
C TYR A 47 11.82 23.10 -27.08
N GLU A 48 11.77 24.18 -26.30
CA GLU A 48 12.43 24.27 -24.99
C GLU A 48 11.87 23.19 -24.02
N THR A 49 10.57 22.98 -24.07
CA THR A 49 9.94 21.94 -23.26
C THR A 49 10.39 20.56 -23.69
N LEU A 50 10.40 20.25 -24.99
CA LEU A 50 10.86 18.97 -25.51
C LEU A 50 12.35 18.74 -25.23
N TYR A 51 13.18 19.75 -25.45
CA TYR A 51 14.61 19.67 -25.20
C TYR A 51 14.91 19.40 -23.72
N LYS A 52 14.21 20.10 -22.83
CA LYS A 52 14.31 19.88 -21.38
C LYS A 52 13.92 18.46 -20.96
N TYR A 53 12.93 17.87 -21.66
CA TYR A 53 12.42 16.53 -21.37
C TYR A 53 12.91 15.45 -22.35
N GLN A 54 13.91 15.78 -23.22
CA GLN A 54 14.39 14.86 -24.24
C GLN A 54 14.85 13.52 -23.68
N ALA A 55 15.63 13.53 -22.60
CA ALA A 55 16.07 12.30 -21.95
C ALA A 55 14.88 11.50 -21.37
N SER A 56 13.91 12.20 -20.74
CA SER A 56 12.71 11.56 -20.22
C SER A 56 11.83 10.96 -21.32
N TYR A 57 11.73 11.65 -22.44
CA TYR A 57 10.96 11.17 -23.59
C TYR A 57 11.54 9.89 -24.20
N GLN A 58 12.85 9.83 -24.40
CA GLN A 58 13.52 8.62 -24.93
C GLN A 58 13.29 7.41 -24.00
N THR A 59 13.47 7.60 -22.71
CA THR A 59 13.23 6.54 -21.72
C THR A 59 11.74 6.10 -21.67
N ILE A 60 10.80 7.05 -21.72
CA ILE A 60 9.37 6.73 -21.75
C ILE A 60 9.02 6.01 -23.06
N LEU A 61 9.57 6.42 -24.19
CA LEU A 61 9.37 5.75 -25.49
C LEU A 61 9.95 4.33 -25.46
N TYR A 62 11.13 4.14 -24.90
CA TYR A 62 11.73 2.82 -24.69
C TYR A 62 10.79 1.91 -23.89
N LEU A 63 10.28 2.37 -22.73
CA LEU A 63 9.35 1.60 -21.92
C LEU A 63 8.03 1.27 -22.64
N THR A 64 7.49 2.22 -23.42
CA THR A 64 6.27 1.95 -24.18
C THR A 64 6.49 0.94 -25.31
N LYS A 65 7.67 0.91 -25.94
CA LYS A 65 8.06 -0.14 -26.90
C LYS A 65 8.18 -1.51 -26.26
N LEU A 66 8.58 -1.58 -24.97
CA LEU A 66 8.56 -2.81 -24.17
C LEU A 66 7.15 -3.27 -23.79
N GLY A 67 6.12 -2.43 -24.02
CA GLY A 67 4.71 -2.75 -23.78
C GLY A 67 4.13 -2.16 -22.49
N PHE A 68 4.88 -1.33 -21.75
CA PHE A 68 4.31 -0.59 -20.62
C PHE A 68 3.30 0.45 -21.11
N SER A 69 2.22 0.66 -20.36
CA SER A 69 1.32 1.78 -20.63
C SER A 69 2.03 3.12 -20.42
N MET A 70 1.59 4.18 -21.10
CA MET A 70 2.14 5.53 -20.90
C MET A 70 2.14 5.95 -19.42
N LYS A 71 1.07 5.61 -18.67
CA LYS A 71 0.96 5.88 -17.23
C LYS A 71 2.07 5.16 -16.45
N ASP A 72 2.25 3.86 -16.71
CA ASP A 72 3.25 3.05 -16.02
C ASP A 72 4.67 3.51 -16.42
N ALA A 73 4.92 3.78 -17.70
CA ALA A 73 6.21 4.29 -18.18
C ALA A 73 6.60 5.63 -17.53
N MET A 74 5.65 6.55 -17.38
CA MET A 74 5.87 7.80 -16.66
C MET A 74 6.18 7.54 -15.17
N ALA A 75 5.44 6.65 -14.50
CA ALA A 75 5.67 6.31 -13.11
C ALA A 75 7.08 5.71 -12.91
N ILE A 76 7.49 4.80 -13.77
CA ILE A 76 8.82 4.17 -13.76
C ILE A 76 9.91 5.25 -13.96
N TYR A 77 9.76 6.09 -14.97
CA TYR A 77 10.70 7.17 -15.20
C TYR A 77 10.80 8.14 -14.01
N TYR A 78 9.70 8.54 -13.40
CA TYR A 78 9.72 9.42 -12.23
C TYR A 78 10.44 8.82 -11.05
N GLN A 79 10.36 7.51 -10.87
CA GLN A 79 11.03 6.78 -9.78
C GLN A 79 12.54 6.66 -10.02
N TYR A 80 12.96 6.20 -11.20
CA TYR A 80 14.34 5.79 -11.46
C TYR A 80 15.16 6.75 -12.33
N LYS A 81 14.52 7.69 -13.02
CA LYS A 81 15.20 8.67 -13.90
C LYS A 81 16.17 8.00 -14.90
N SER A 82 17.46 8.36 -14.81
CA SER A 82 18.52 7.81 -15.65
C SER A 82 18.84 6.33 -15.37
N GLU A 83 18.45 5.81 -14.22
CA GLU A 83 18.70 4.41 -13.86
C GLU A 83 17.62 3.44 -14.41
N THR A 84 16.59 3.97 -15.07
CA THR A 84 15.44 3.17 -15.56
C THR A 84 15.88 1.99 -16.42
N GLU A 85 16.75 2.20 -17.41
CA GLU A 85 17.18 1.14 -18.32
C GLU A 85 17.95 0.05 -17.58
N LYS A 86 18.82 0.41 -16.65
CA LYS A 86 19.57 -0.54 -15.81
C LYS A 86 18.64 -1.38 -14.94
N ILE A 87 17.60 -0.77 -14.34
CA ILE A 87 16.62 -1.51 -13.53
C ILE A 87 15.85 -2.51 -14.40
N ILE A 88 15.41 -2.10 -15.58
CA ILE A 88 14.70 -2.97 -16.52
C ILE A 88 15.58 -4.16 -16.95
N GLU A 89 16.85 -3.92 -17.25
CA GLU A 89 17.79 -4.97 -17.68
C GLU A 89 18.22 -5.89 -16.54
N TYR A 90 18.42 -5.34 -15.34
CA TYR A 90 18.91 -6.10 -14.20
C TYR A 90 17.81 -6.91 -13.52
N ASN A 91 16.72 -6.27 -13.13
CA ASN A 91 15.57 -6.91 -12.47
C ASN A 91 14.29 -6.06 -12.59
N PRO A 92 13.49 -6.25 -13.64
CA PRO A 92 12.28 -5.46 -13.82
C PRO A 92 11.20 -5.73 -12.77
N TYR A 93 11.29 -6.83 -12.01
CA TYR A 93 10.32 -7.12 -10.95
C TYR A 93 10.44 -6.18 -9.74
N LEU A 94 11.56 -5.46 -9.58
CA LEU A 94 11.67 -4.38 -8.59
C LEU A 94 10.60 -3.30 -8.76
N LEU A 95 10.12 -3.10 -9.99
CA LEU A 95 9.02 -2.17 -10.26
C LEU A 95 7.74 -2.54 -9.49
N ALA A 96 7.49 -3.84 -9.29
CA ALA A 96 6.31 -4.30 -8.56
C ALA A 96 6.44 -4.12 -7.04
N GLU A 97 7.65 -4.01 -6.54
CA GLU A 97 7.92 -3.77 -5.12
C GLU A 97 7.87 -2.27 -4.79
N GLU A 98 8.39 -1.43 -5.67
CA GLU A 98 8.63 -0.01 -5.40
C GLU A 98 7.57 0.94 -5.97
N ILE A 99 6.77 0.51 -6.97
CA ILE A 99 5.76 1.35 -7.61
C ILE A 99 4.36 0.80 -7.40
N LYS A 100 3.56 1.49 -6.61
CA LYS A 100 2.24 1.06 -6.10
C LYS A 100 1.30 0.46 -7.16
N ASP A 101 1.25 1.04 -8.36
CA ASP A 101 0.28 0.63 -9.40
C ASP A 101 0.85 -0.43 -10.36
N ILE A 102 2.11 -0.82 -10.21
CA ILE A 102 2.78 -1.85 -11.01
C ILE A 102 2.80 -3.14 -10.21
N THR A 103 2.18 -4.19 -10.75
CA THR A 103 2.06 -5.49 -10.09
C THR A 103 2.95 -6.52 -10.78
N PHE A 104 3.30 -7.59 -10.07
CA PHE A 104 3.97 -8.76 -10.64
C PHE A 104 3.32 -9.20 -11.97
N THR A 105 1.99 -9.36 -11.98
CA THR A 105 1.27 -9.84 -13.16
C THR A 105 1.37 -8.90 -14.36
N LYS A 106 1.50 -7.59 -14.16
CA LYS A 106 1.74 -6.65 -15.27
C LYS A 106 3.10 -6.87 -15.91
N ILE A 107 4.14 -7.06 -15.10
CA ILE A 107 5.51 -7.27 -15.57
C ILE A 107 5.62 -8.64 -16.22
N ASP A 108 5.06 -9.68 -15.59
CA ASP A 108 5.15 -11.06 -16.08
C ASP A 108 4.45 -11.26 -17.45
N ARG A 109 3.40 -10.47 -17.74
CA ARG A 109 2.78 -10.40 -19.08
C ARG A 109 3.73 -9.86 -20.15
N LEU A 110 4.67 -9.01 -19.76
CA LEU A 110 5.65 -8.40 -20.65
C LEU A 110 6.96 -9.21 -20.73
N ARG A 111 7.05 -10.37 -20.06
CA ARG A 111 8.29 -11.13 -19.92
C ARG A 111 8.98 -11.45 -21.24
N SER A 112 8.21 -11.74 -22.31
CA SER A 112 8.77 -11.99 -23.64
C SER A 112 9.47 -10.76 -24.23
N ASN A 113 8.89 -9.57 -24.05
CA ASN A 113 9.47 -8.30 -24.52
C ASN A 113 10.67 -7.89 -23.66
N LEU A 114 10.66 -8.30 -22.39
CA LEU A 114 11.73 -8.06 -21.42
C LEU A 114 12.80 -9.15 -21.44
N HIS A 115 12.69 -10.14 -22.33
CA HIS A 115 13.60 -11.27 -22.45
C HIS A 115 13.82 -12.08 -21.16
N ILE A 116 12.79 -12.14 -20.29
CA ILE A 116 12.84 -12.87 -19.01
C ILE A 116 12.54 -14.34 -19.28
N LYS A 117 13.39 -15.22 -18.79
CA LYS A 117 13.21 -16.67 -18.89
C LYS A 117 12.21 -17.18 -17.85
N ASP A 118 11.63 -18.35 -18.12
CA ASP A 118 10.67 -18.96 -17.20
C ASP A 118 11.32 -19.40 -15.88
N ASP A 119 12.60 -19.76 -15.89
CA ASP A 119 13.44 -20.15 -14.75
C ASP A 119 14.21 -18.99 -14.12
N ASP A 120 13.92 -17.75 -14.50
CA ASP A 120 14.59 -16.59 -13.93
C ASP A 120 14.32 -16.46 -12.42
N LEU A 121 15.38 -16.39 -11.65
CA LEU A 121 15.29 -16.39 -10.18
C LEU A 121 14.60 -15.13 -9.62
N ASN A 122 14.79 -13.97 -10.26
CA ASN A 122 14.08 -12.73 -9.85
C ASN A 122 12.58 -12.84 -10.13
N ARG A 123 12.20 -13.52 -11.23
CA ARG A 123 10.79 -13.86 -11.52
C ARG A 123 10.18 -14.72 -10.42
N ILE A 124 10.88 -15.78 -10.01
CA ILE A 124 10.40 -16.71 -8.97
C ILE A 124 10.30 -15.99 -7.62
N LYS A 125 11.31 -15.22 -7.22
CA LYS A 125 11.28 -14.40 -6.00
C LYS A 125 10.09 -13.43 -5.99
N ALA A 126 9.88 -12.69 -7.07
CA ALA A 126 8.77 -11.76 -7.18
C ALA A 126 7.41 -12.45 -7.15
N ALA A 127 7.30 -13.63 -7.75
CA ALA A 127 6.09 -14.44 -7.71
C ALA A 127 5.81 -14.97 -6.30
N ILE A 128 6.83 -15.39 -5.54
CA ILE A 128 6.71 -15.78 -4.12
C ILE A 128 6.14 -14.62 -3.31
N LEU A 129 6.74 -13.43 -3.40
CA LEU A 129 6.26 -12.25 -2.69
C LEU A 129 4.82 -11.86 -3.10
N TYR A 130 4.49 -11.98 -4.39
CA TYR A 130 3.14 -11.74 -4.89
C TYR A 130 2.13 -12.72 -4.30
N VAL A 131 2.45 -14.02 -4.27
CA VAL A 131 1.62 -15.08 -3.68
C VAL A 131 1.44 -14.84 -2.18
N MET A 132 2.53 -14.60 -1.46
CA MET A 132 2.49 -14.36 -0.01
C MET A 132 1.62 -13.14 0.32
N ASN A 133 1.82 -12.01 -0.36
CA ASN A 133 0.99 -10.82 -0.17
C ASN A 133 -0.50 -11.08 -0.47
N GLY A 134 -0.78 -11.78 -1.56
CA GLY A 134 -2.15 -12.11 -1.97
C GLY A 134 -2.87 -12.99 -0.96
N LEU A 135 -2.22 -14.04 -0.49
CA LEU A 135 -2.79 -14.97 0.48
C LEU A 135 -2.96 -14.34 1.86
N CYS A 136 -1.95 -13.67 2.38
CA CYS A 136 -2.05 -12.98 3.67
C CYS A 136 -3.18 -11.94 3.67
N ASN A 137 -3.29 -11.13 2.61
CA ASN A 137 -4.35 -10.12 2.51
C ASN A 137 -5.75 -10.74 2.38
N SER A 138 -5.89 -11.90 1.74
CA SER A 138 -7.20 -12.54 1.54
C SER A 138 -7.67 -13.35 2.75
N SER A 139 -6.74 -13.99 3.46
CA SER A 139 -7.03 -14.84 4.63
C SER A 139 -7.00 -14.08 5.95
N GLY A 140 -6.29 -12.92 6.00
CA GLY A 140 -5.96 -12.21 7.23
C GLY A 140 -4.82 -12.85 8.03
N ASN A 141 -4.14 -13.85 7.47
CA ASN A 141 -2.95 -14.44 8.07
C ASN A 141 -1.74 -13.52 7.90
N THR A 142 -0.79 -13.60 8.80
CA THR A 142 0.48 -12.86 8.73
C THR A 142 1.64 -13.74 8.28
N TYR A 143 1.45 -15.05 8.25
CA TYR A 143 2.40 -16.06 7.80
C TYR A 143 1.76 -17.09 6.89
N LEU A 144 2.60 -17.83 6.19
CA LEU A 144 2.25 -19.00 5.38
C LEU A 144 3.24 -20.14 5.63
N LEU A 145 2.78 -21.36 5.40
CA LEU A 145 3.64 -22.53 5.38
C LEU A 145 4.29 -22.69 4.00
N LYS A 146 5.45 -23.35 3.95
CA LYS A 146 6.20 -23.58 2.70
C LYS A 146 5.34 -24.25 1.62
N GLU A 147 4.58 -25.26 1.98
CA GLU A 147 3.70 -26.02 1.08
C GLU A 147 2.57 -25.16 0.50
N GLU A 148 2.05 -24.22 1.29
CA GLU A 148 1.03 -23.28 0.82
C GLU A 148 1.62 -22.35 -0.24
N ILE A 149 2.80 -21.77 0.03
CA ILE A 149 3.50 -20.89 -0.91
C ILE A 149 3.76 -21.65 -2.21
N LEU A 150 4.34 -22.84 -2.15
CA LEU A 150 4.66 -23.65 -3.32
C LEU A 150 3.42 -24.01 -4.13
N THR A 151 2.34 -24.41 -3.46
CA THR A 151 1.07 -24.77 -4.12
C THR A 151 0.51 -23.62 -4.94
N TYR A 152 0.51 -22.41 -4.39
CA TYR A 152 -0.01 -21.24 -5.09
C TYR A 152 0.96 -20.68 -6.11
N LEU A 153 2.27 -20.78 -5.87
CA LEU A 153 3.31 -20.41 -6.83
C LEU A 153 3.15 -21.20 -8.14
N ASN A 154 2.93 -22.51 -8.03
CA ASN A 154 2.71 -23.38 -9.19
C ASN A 154 1.48 -22.97 -10.02
N ARG A 155 0.43 -22.46 -9.38
CA ARG A 155 -0.76 -21.94 -10.07
C ARG A 155 -0.47 -20.63 -10.82
N VAL A 156 0.42 -19.80 -10.27
CA VAL A 156 0.76 -18.48 -10.84
C VAL A 156 1.75 -18.62 -11.99
N LEU A 157 2.78 -19.44 -11.83
CA LEU A 157 3.86 -19.55 -12.79
C LEU A 157 3.66 -20.68 -13.82
N PHE A 158 2.73 -21.62 -13.58
CA PHE A 158 2.59 -22.87 -14.35
C PHE A 158 3.92 -23.61 -14.50
N PHE A 159 4.75 -23.57 -13.47
CA PHE A 159 6.12 -24.06 -13.47
C PHE A 159 6.40 -24.71 -12.12
N TYR A 160 7.00 -25.90 -12.17
CA TYR A 160 7.37 -26.64 -10.98
C TYR A 160 8.85 -27.01 -11.02
N ASP A 161 9.65 -26.34 -10.21
CA ASP A 161 11.02 -26.70 -9.90
C ASP A 161 11.26 -26.39 -8.43
N GLU A 162 11.30 -27.44 -7.61
CA GLU A 162 11.43 -27.32 -6.16
C GLU A 162 12.80 -26.78 -5.77
N GLU A 163 13.86 -27.10 -6.51
CA GLU A 163 15.21 -26.62 -6.23
C GLU A 163 15.30 -25.10 -6.44
N LEU A 164 14.76 -24.60 -7.55
CA LEU A 164 14.70 -23.17 -7.80
C LEU A 164 13.80 -22.44 -6.80
N PHE A 165 12.70 -23.06 -6.37
CA PHE A 165 11.84 -22.50 -5.33
C PHE A 165 12.59 -22.34 -4.01
N LEU A 166 13.30 -23.38 -3.55
CA LEU A 166 14.09 -23.33 -2.32
C LEU A 166 15.19 -22.28 -2.41
N LYS A 167 15.90 -22.23 -3.53
CA LYS A 167 16.93 -21.21 -3.78
C LYS A 167 16.35 -19.79 -3.75
N ALA A 168 15.16 -19.59 -4.30
CA ALA A 168 14.49 -18.30 -4.26
C ALA A 168 14.06 -17.91 -2.84
N LEU A 169 13.56 -18.86 -2.03
CA LEU A 169 13.25 -18.64 -0.62
C LEU A 169 14.49 -18.23 0.18
N ASP A 170 15.59 -18.98 0.00
CA ASP A 170 16.85 -18.69 0.70
C ASP A 170 17.35 -17.28 0.36
N GLN A 171 17.32 -16.87 -0.92
CA GLN A 171 17.69 -15.51 -1.30
C GLN A 171 16.76 -14.45 -0.73
N LEU A 172 15.44 -14.70 -0.67
CA LEU A 172 14.51 -13.76 -0.06
C LEU A 172 14.73 -13.60 1.44
N LEU A 173 15.20 -14.66 2.13
CA LEU A 173 15.63 -14.61 3.53
C LEU A 173 16.93 -13.80 3.68
N GLU A 174 17.94 -14.03 2.82
CA GLU A 174 19.20 -13.27 2.79
C GLU A 174 18.98 -11.79 2.48
N GLU A 175 18.03 -11.47 1.58
CA GLU A 175 17.63 -10.11 1.22
C GLU A 175 16.71 -9.45 2.27
N GLU A 176 16.41 -10.15 3.36
CA GLU A 176 15.48 -9.69 4.41
C GLU A 176 14.09 -9.30 3.90
N LYS A 177 13.67 -9.82 2.76
CA LYS A 177 12.32 -9.61 2.19
C LYS A 177 11.27 -10.43 2.90
N ILE A 178 11.66 -11.61 3.38
CA ILE A 178 10.86 -12.51 4.19
C ILE A 178 11.64 -12.89 5.46
N LYS A 179 10.90 -13.33 6.48
CA LYS A 179 11.45 -13.89 7.71
C LYS A 179 10.89 -15.28 7.92
N GLN A 180 11.65 -16.13 8.64
CA GLN A 180 11.22 -17.46 8.98
C GLN A 180 11.29 -17.67 10.49
N GLU A 181 10.24 -18.26 11.05
CA GLU A 181 10.20 -18.83 12.39
C GLU A 181 9.67 -20.27 12.28
N GLU A 182 10.50 -21.23 12.62
CA GLU A 182 10.20 -22.66 12.47
C GLU A 182 9.80 -22.99 11.03
N ASP A 183 8.55 -23.42 10.80
CA ASP A 183 7.95 -23.75 9.50
C ASP A 183 7.16 -22.60 8.86
N LYS A 184 7.11 -21.42 9.52
CA LYS A 184 6.32 -20.25 9.13
C LYS A 184 7.17 -19.22 8.40
N TYR A 185 6.69 -18.77 7.26
CA TYR A 185 7.30 -17.72 6.45
C TYR A 185 6.44 -16.46 6.50
N PHE A 186 7.05 -15.35 6.85
CA PHE A 186 6.43 -14.04 6.98
C PHE A 186 6.99 -13.10 5.92
N ILE A 187 6.16 -12.19 5.42
CA ILE A 187 6.67 -10.99 4.76
C ILE A 187 7.31 -10.12 5.84
N SER A 188 8.57 -9.68 5.67
CA SER A 188 9.34 -8.99 6.72
C SER A 188 8.59 -7.83 7.34
N LYS A 189 7.90 -7.02 6.52
CA LYS A 189 7.09 -5.92 7.04
C LYS A 189 5.96 -6.38 7.96
N MET A 190 5.27 -7.47 7.62
CA MET A 190 4.19 -8.01 8.47
C MET A 190 4.73 -8.53 9.80
N TYR A 191 5.88 -9.20 9.76
CA TYR A 191 6.58 -9.66 10.94
C TYR A 191 6.97 -8.51 11.86
N ASP A 192 7.60 -7.47 11.29
CA ASP A 192 8.04 -6.29 12.05
C ASP A 192 6.85 -5.54 12.65
N ASP A 193 5.74 -5.44 11.93
CA ASP A 193 4.50 -4.82 12.41
C ASP A 193 3.91 -5.61 13.60
N GLU A 194 3.89 -6.95 13.54
CA GLU A 194 3.45 -7.81 14.67
C GLU A 194 4.37 -7.65 15.87
N GLU A 195 5.67 -7.71 15.67
CA GLU A 195 6.64 -7.54 16.75
C GLU A 195 6.52 -6.16 17.40
N PHE A 196 6.36 -5.11 16.60
CA PHE A 196 6.13 -3.76 17.09
C PHE A 196 4.85 -3.66 17.93
N ILE A 197 3.75 -4.23 17.45
CA ILE A 197 2.48 -4.28 18.17
C ILE A 197 2.64 -5.02 19.49
N ALA A 198 3.23 -6.23 19.47
CA ALA A 198 3.45 -7.03 20.65
C ALA A 198 4.28 -6.30 21.72
N ARG A 199 5.40 -5.69 21.30
CA ARG A 199 6.25 -4.88 22.21
C ARG A 199 5.51 -3.68 22.77
N ARG A 200 4.67 -3.02 21.96
CA ARG A 200 3.89 -1.86 22.39
C ARG A 200 2.81 -2.26 23.40
N LEU A 201 2.10 -3.32 23.14
CA LEU A 201 1.07 -3.85 24.04
C LEU A 201 1.67 -4.33 25.36
N PHE A 202 2.81 -5.03 25.31
CA PHE A 202 3.55 -5.42 26.50
C PHE A 202 3.93 -4.20 27.38
N LYS A 203 4.46 -3.15 26.77
CA LYS A 203 4.77 -1.91 27.48
C LYS A 203 3.51 -1.29 28.11
N LEU A 204 2.41 -1.20 27.37
CA LEU A 204 1.15 -0.65 27.89
C LEU A 204 0.64 -1.47 29.07
N ASN A 205 0.65 -2.79 28.96
CA ASN A 205 0.15 -3.67 30.01
C ASN A 205 0.96 -3.59 31.31
N ASN A 206 2.26 -3.26 31.23
CA ASN A 206 3.15 -3.13 32.37
C ASN A 206 3.23 -1.70 32.97
N LEU A 207 2.48 -0.74 32.42
CA LEU A 207 2.39 0.58 33.04
C LEU A 207 1.59 0.51 34.35
N THR A 208 1.99 1.33 35.34
CA THR A 208 1.21 1.46 36.57
C THR A 208 -0.18 2.00 36.26
N VAL A 209 -1.21 1.20 36.54
CA VAL A 209 -2.61 1.59 36.38
C VAL A 209 -3.05 2.43 37.57
N LYS A 210 -3.72 3.54 37.32
CA LYS A 210 -4.57 4.15 38.36
C LYS A 210 -5.78 3.25 38.51
N ASN A 211 -5.75 2.37 39.53
CA ASN A 211 -6.86 1.48 39.79
C ASN A 211 -8.10 2.29 40.21
N ILE A 212 -9.00 2.51 39.26
CA ILE A 212 -10.26 3.19 39.50
C ILE A 212 -11.28 2.11 39.87
N ASN A 213 -11.62 2.10 41.16
CA ASN A 213 -12.61 1.12 41.65
C ASN A 213 -13.99 1.43 41.07
N ILE A 214 -14.59 0.46 40.40
CA ILE A 214 -15.94 0.51 39.85
C ILE A 214 -16.84 -0.37 40.71
N THR A 215 -17.85 0.24 41.28
CA THR A 215 -18.83 -0.43 42.15
C THR A 215 -20.05 -0.86 41.35
N ASP A 216 -20.87 -1.77 41.92
CA ASP A 216 -22.14 -2.17 41.29
C ASP A 216 -23.10 -0.94 41.18
N ASN A 217 -23.03 -0.01 42.11
CA ASN A 217 -23.80 1.25 42.02
C ASN A 217 -23.40 2.10 40.80
N ASP A 218 -22.11 2.09 40.39
CA ASP A 218 -21.69 2.81 39.18
C ASP A 218 -22.30 2.17 37.93
N ILE A 219 -22.43 0.87 37.91
CA ILE A 219 -23.08 0.14 36.81
C ILE A 219 -24.58 0.45 36.77
N GLU A 220 -25.24 0.42 37.93
CA GLU A 220 -26.68 0.75 38.05
C GLU A 220 -26.97 2.18 37.60
N GLU A 221 -26.13 3.16 37.96
CA GLU A 221 -26.25 4.52 37.48
C GLU A 221 -26.09 4.66 35.96
N LEU A 222 -25.16 3.88 35.35
CA LEU A 222 -25.02 3.82 33.89
C LEU A 222 -26.24 3.18 33.23
N GLU A 223 -26.78 2.10 33.78
CA GLU A 223 -27.99 1.45 33.29
C GLU A 223 -29.18 2.39 33.30
N ASN A 224 -29.35 3.12 34.39
CA ASN A 224 -30.38 4.17 34.53
C ASN A 224 -30.17 5.31 33.53
N PHE A 225 -28.93 5.80 33.38
CA PHE A 225 -28.60 6.88 32.45
C PHE A 225 -28.87 6.54 30.99
N PHE A 226 -28.56 5.33 30.58
CA PHE A 226 -28.77 4.86 29.19
C PHE A 226 -30.12 4.18 28.99
N ALA A 227 -30.92 3.98 30.05
CA ALA A 227 -32.19 3.22 30.05
C ALA A 227 -32.05 1.81 29.45
N ILE A 228 -30.98 1.11 29.84
CA ILE A 228 -30.64 -0.26 29.40
C ILE A 228 -30.17 -1.10 30.59
N THR A 229 -30.18 -2.41 30.42
CA THR A 229 -29.57 -3.35 31.38
C THR A 229 -28.38 -4.05 30.71
N PHE A 230 -27.21 -3.98 31.34
CA PHE A 230 -26.01 -4.69 30.84
C PHE A 230 -26.04 -6.14 31.30
N ASN A 231 -25.71 -7.06 30.40
CA ASN A 231 -25.43 -8.41 30.80
C ASN A 231 -24.09 -8.53 31.54
N LYS A 232 -23.82 -9.70 32.15
CA LYS A 232 -22.62 -9.91 32.96
C LYS A 232 -21.33 -9.65 32.22
N GLU A 233 -21.23 -10.06 30.96
CA GLU A 233 -20.04 -9.86 30.11
C GLU A 233 -19.82 -8.38 29.78
N GLN A 234 -20.89 -7.64 29.53
CA GLN A 234 -20.85 -6.21 29.27
C GLN A 234 -20.44 -5.42 30.54
N GLN A 235 -20.99 -5.78 31.70
CA GLN A 235 -20.58 -5.21 33.00
C GLN A 235 -19.10 -5.47 33.28
N GLU A 236 -18.64 -6.70 33.04
CA GLU A 236 -17.23 -7.07 33.19
C GLU A 236 -16.32 -6.25 32.25
N ALA A 237 -16.69 -6.10 30.98
CA ALA A 237 -15.94 -5.28 30.04
C ALA A 237 -15.83 -3.81 30.49
N ILE A 238 -16.91 -3.23 31.04
CA ILE A 238 -16.93 -1.87 31.58
C ILE A 238 -16.00 -1.75 32.81
N LYS A 239 -16.09 -2.68 33.75
CA LYS A 239 -15.24 -2.69 34.96
C LYS A 239 -13.78 -2.87 34.60
N THR A 240 -13.46 -3.84 33.75
CA THR A 240 -12.10 -4.16 33.30
C THR A 240 -11.44 -2.99 32.56
N SER A 241 -12.21 -2.22 31.78
CA SER A 241 -11.68 -1.06 31.03
C SER A 241 -11.07 0.04 31.89
N MET A 242 -11.56 0.16 33.15
CA MET A 242 -11.08 1.18 34.09
C MET A 242 -9.94 0.70 34.99
N GLN A 243 -9.64 -0.60 34.91
CA GLN A 243 -8.63 -1.27 35.73
C GLN A 243 -7.38 -1.67 34.93
N ASN A 244 -7.42 -1.56 33.60
CA ASN A 244 -6.34 -1.98 32.72
C ASN A 244 -5.94 -0.87 31.76
N ASN A 245 -4.66 -0.82 31.40
CA ASN A 245 -4.14 0.12 30.40
C ASN A 245 -4.48 -0.29 28.96
N PHE A 246 -4.87 -1.54 28.76
CA PHE A 246 -5.21 -2.10 27.47
C PHE A 246 -6.31 -3.14 27.60
N LEU A 247 -7.33 -3.05 26.77
CA LEU A 247 -8.45 -3.99 26.75
C LEU A 247 -8.92 -4.21 25.30
N ILE A 248 -9.14 -5.45 24.93
CA ILE A 248 -9.79 -5.83 23.66
C ILE A 248 -11.21 -6.30 23.98
N ILE A 249 -12.21 -5.66 23.36
CA ILE A 249 -13.61 -6.05 23.46
C ILE A 249 -14.03 -6.66 22.11
N THR A 250 -14.33 -7.96 22.10
CA THR A 250 -14.77 -8.70 20.91
C THR A 250 -16.25 -9.08 21.00
N GLY A 251 -16.85 -9.39 19.88
CA GLY A 251 -18.24 -9.86 19.83
C GLY A 251 -18.84 -9.73 18.44
N GLY A 252 -19.88 -10.48 18.16
CA GLY A 252 -20.60 -10.47 16.90
C GLY A 252 -21.32 -9.14 16.61
N PRO A 253 -21.95 -8.97 15.44
CA PRO A 253 -22.83 -7.85 15.14
C PRO A 253 -23.99 -7.78 16.15
N GLY A 254 -24.35 -6.58 16.60
CA GLY A 254 -25.50 -6.38 17.51
C GLY A 254 -25.27 -6.72 18.98
N THR A 255 -24.08 -7.15 19.41
CA THR A 255 -23.77 -7.51 20.81
C THR A 255 -23.60 -6.30 21.74
N GLY A 256 -23.86 -5.07 21.28
CA GLY A 256 -23.80 -3.88 22.13
C GLY A 256 -22.41 -3.26 22.31
N LYS A 257 -21.40 -3.62 21.50
CA LYS A 257 -20.04 -3.05 21.62
C LYS A 257 -20.01 -1.52 21.64
N THR A 258 -20.77 -0.87 20.77
CA THR A 258 -20.85 0.60 20.75
C THR A 258 -21.49 1.15 22.01
N THR A 259 -22.47 0.44 22.59
CA THR A 259 -23.11 0.81 23.86
C THR A 259 -22.12 0.70 25.02
N ILE A 260 -21.31 -0.36 25.05
CA ILE A 260 -20.23 -0.52 26.04
C ILE A 260 -19.22 0.62 25.92
N ILE A 261 -18.78 1.00 24.70
CA ILE A 261 -17.86 2.13 24.51
C ILE A 261 -18.46 3.42 25.03
N LYS A 262 -19.74 3.71 24.78
CA LYS A 262 -20.42 4.90 25.31
C LYS A 262 -20.46 4.88 26.84
N ALA A 263 -20.74 3.74 27.46
CA ALA A 263 -20.76 3.56 28.89
C ALA A 263 -19.35 3.79 29.51
N ILE A 264 -18.30 3.23 28.91
CA ILE A 264 -16.91 3.45 29.30
C ILE A 264 -16.55 4.94 29.23
N CYS A 265 -16.89 5.63 28.15
CA CYS A 265 -16.62 7.07 28.00
C CYS A 265 -17.31 7.91 29.08
N ASN A 266 -18.59 7.61 29.37
CA ASN A 266 -19.36 8.30 30.40
C ASN A 266 -18.74 8.06 31.81
N LEU A 267 -18.43 6.80 32.11
CA LEU A 267 -17.83 6.40 33.36
C LEU A 267 -16.45 7.04 33.56
N TYR A 268 -15.61 7.05 32.52
CA TYR A 268 -14.31 7.70 32.50
C TYR A 268 -14.42 9.19 32.82
N GLN A 269 -15.33 9.88 32.13
CA GLN A 269 -15.59 11.30 32.38
C GLN A 269 -16.02 11.56 33.83
N LYS A 270 -16.96 10.77 34.36
CA LYS A 270 -17.49 10.90 35.70
C LYS A 270 -16.43 10.66 36.76
N LYS A 271 -15.72 9.53 36.68
CA LYS A 271 -14.72 9.10 37.67
C LYS A 271 -13.50 10.02 37.75
N LEU A 272 -13.11 10.64 36.63
CA LEU A 272 -12.00 11.58 36.60
C LEU A 272 -12.43 13.04 36.77
N GLY A 273 -13.73 13.30 36.92
CA GLY A 273 -14.24 14.69 37.12
C GLY A 273 -13.99 15.58 35.90
N ILE A 274 -13.94 15.02 34.69
CA ILE A 274 -13.61 15.77 33.48
C ILE A 274 -14.84 16.56 33.04
N ALA A 275 -14.73 17.89 32.97
CA ALA A 275 -15.77 18.73 32.43
C ALA A 275 -16.03 18.43 30.95
N SER A 276 -17.29 18.43 30.50
CA SER A 276 -17.68 18.02 29.14
C SER A 276 -16.95 18.78 28.03
N TYR A 277 -16.62 20.06 28.24
CA TYR A 277 -15.86 20.87 27.27
C TYR A 277 -14.38 20.45 27.15
N ASN A 278 -13.82 19.76 28.17
CA ASN A 278 -12.45 19.26 28.18
C ASN A 278 -12.34 17.78 27.74
N LEU A 279 -13.46 17.10 27.50
CA LEU A 279 -13.45 15.66 27.21
C LEU A 279 -12.59 15.32 25.97
N LYS A 280 -12.61 16.15 24.94
CA LYS A 280 -11.85 15.95 23.69
C LYS A 280 -10.34 15.97 23.89
N SER A 281 -9.81 16.59 24.94
CA SER A 281 -8.38 16.59 25.24
C SER A 281 -7.93 15.34 26.03
N HIS A 282 -8.88 14.57 26.56
CA HIS A 282 -8.62 13.37 27.36
C HIS A 282 -9.03 12.08 26.69
N LEU A 283 -9.95 12.13 25.72
CA LEU A 283 -10.54 10.96 25.07
C LEU A 283 -10.54 11.14 23.57
N ALA A 284 -9.98 10.18 22.84
CA ALA A 284 -10.04 10.08 21.38
C ALA A 284 -10.81 8.82 20.96
N LEU A 285 -11.85 8.98 20.16
CA LEU A 285 -12.56 7.87 19.51
C LEU A 285 -12.13 7.79 18.05
N LEU A 286 -11.62 6.62 17.66
CA LEU A 286 -11.14 6.36 16.31
C LEU A 286 -11.94 5.23 15.68
N ALA A 287 -12.19 5.33 14.38
CA ALA A 287 -12.86 4.29 13.62
C ALA A 287 -12.29 4.20 12.20
N PRO A 288 -12.26 3.01 11.59
CA PRO A 288 -11.74 2.85 10.23
C PRO A 288 -12.62 3.49 9.16
N THR A 289 -13.88 3.81 9.47
CA THR A 289 -14.83 4.45 8.55
C THR A 289 -15.55 5.63 9.22
N GLY A 290 -15.84 6.67 8.44
CA GLY A 290 -16.59 7.85 8.94
C GLY A 290 -18.00 7.54 9.45
N ARG A 291 -18.58 6.38 9.09
CA ARG A 291 -19.88 5.92 9.61
C ARG A 291 -19.77 5.38 11.04
N ALA A 292 -18.64 4.76 11.36
CA ALA A 292 -18.40 4.20 12.69
C ALA A 292 -17.90 5.26 13.70
N SER A 293 -17.43 6.42 13.23
CA SER A 293 -16.94 7.52 14.08
C SER A 293 -18.04 8.51 14.50
N LYS A 294 -19.26 8.39 13.94
CA LYS A 294 -20.47 9.16 14.32
C LYS A 294 -21.27 8.42 15.36
#